data_5f30cad605a685fe7f8c38d57d067822
#
_entry.id   5f30cad605a685fe7f8c38d57d067822
#
_cell.length_a   1.000
_cell.length_b   1.000
_cell.length_c   1.000
_cell.angle_alpha   90.00
_cell.angle_beta   90.00
_cell.angle_gamma   90.00
#
_symmetry.space_group_name_H-M   'P 1'
#
loop_
_entity.id
_entity.type
_entity.pdbx_description
1 polymer ?
#
loop_
_entity_poly.entity_id
_entity_poly.type
_entity_poly.pdbx_seq_one_letter_code
_entity_poly.pdbx_strand_id
1 'polypeptide(L)'
;MSGTLTASAVRTLNAADRGRIEEITRAAGLFREEEIPVALEVFDGAAAGSADYIALGAEHQGHLAGWICWGPTPCTLGTYDLYWMAVDPALQRTGIGTILLHAMERRLMGVARLIVVETAGRPDYRATRAFYQARGYAVAATIPDFYAPGDDQVVYVKSLSTRSR
;
A
#
# COMPACT_ATOMS: atom_id res chain seq x y z
N MET A 1 -8.11 -17.12 -29.62
CA MET A 1 -7.62 -17.78 -28.38
C MET A 1 -8.04 -16.94 -27.21
N SER A 2 -9.04 -17.38 -26.49
CA SER A 2 -9.50 -16.69 -25.27
C SER A 2 -8.52 -16.96 -24.16
N GLY A 3 -7.64 -15.98 -23.89
CA GLY A 3 -6.83 -16.00 -22.67
C GLY A 3 -7.76 -15.88 -21.48
N THR A 4 -7.93 -16.96 -20.74
CA THR A 4 -8.60 -16.97 -19.45
C THR A 4 -7.81 -16.00 -18.56
N LEU A 5 -8.38 -14.83 -18.25
CA LEU A 5 -7.88 -13.95 -17.22
C LEU A 5 -7.93 -14.76 -15.91
N THR A 6 -6.79 -15.30 -15.52
CA THR A 6 -6.66 -15.96 -14.23
C THR A 6 -6.92 -14.89 -13.17
N ALA A 7 -8.04 -15.01 -12.49
CA ALA A 7 -8.47 -14.02 -11.51
C ALA A 7 -7.39 -13.90 -10.43
N SER A 8 -6.87 -12.70 -10.24
CA SER A 8 -5.97 -12.42 -9.13
C SER A 8 -6.77 -12.50 -7.84
N ALA A 9 -6.36 -13.38 -6.93
CA ALA A 9 -7.01 -13.59 -5.64
C ALA A 9 -6.31 -12.75 -4.57
N VAL A 10 -7.10 -12.08 -3.72
CA VAL A 10 -6.60 -11.39 -2.52
C VAL A 10 -6.79 -12.28 -1.32
N ARG A 11 -5.76 -12.43 -0.49
CA ARG A 11 -5.79 -13.21 0.74
C ARG A 11 -5.05 -12.53 1.88
N THR A 12 -5.30 -13.00 3.08
CA THR A 12 -4.49 -12.68 4.25
C THR A 12 -3.08 -13.26 4.09
N LEU A 13 -2.10 -12.57 4.68
CA LEU A 13 -0.71 -13.00 4.72
C LEU A 13 -0.39 -13.68 6.05
N ASN A 14 0.60 -14.54 6.04
CA ASN A 14 1.10 -15.23 7.23
C ASN A 14 2.64 -15.23 7.24
N ALA A 15 3.24 -15.71 8.32
CA ALA A 15 4.69 -15.67 8.52
C ALA A 15 5.49 -16.38 7.40
N ALA A 16 4.90 -17.39 6.73
CA ALA A 16 5.57 -18.10 5.64
C ALA A 16 5.75 -17.22 4.38
N ASP A 17 4.98 -16.15 4.24
CA ASP A 17 5.07 -15.22 3.12
C ASP A 17 6.26 -14.26 3.22
N ARG A 18 6.90 -14.18 4.39
CA ARG A 18 7.92 -13.16 4.71
C ARG A 18 9.04 -13.05 3.69
N GLY A 19 9.59 -14.18 3.25
CA GLY A 19 10.67 -14.20 2.26
C GLY A 19 10.22 -13.60 0.93
N ARG A 20 9.02 -13.93 0.48
CA ARG A 20 8.47 -13.39 -0.77
C ARG A 20 8.10 -11.91 -0.65
N ILE A 21 7.62 -11.48 0.50
CA ILE A 21 7.37 -10.05 0.80
C ILE A 21 8.67 -9.24 0.70
N GLU A 22 9.77 -9.74 1.27
CA GLU A 22 11.08 -9.10 1.17
C GLU A 22 11.54 -8.98 -0.28
N GLU A 23 11.45 -10.09 -1.05
CA GLU A 23 11.81 -10.08 -2.48
C GLU A 23 11.03 -9.04 -3.27
N ILE A 24 9.70 -9.00 -3.12
CA ILE A 24 8.83 -8.04 -3.83
C ILE A 24 9.17 -6.61 -3.43
N THR A 25 9.34 -6.35 -2.13
CA THR A 25 9.61 -5.00 -1.62
C THR A 25 10.96 -4.49 -2.13
N ARG A 26 11.96 -5.34 -2.10
CA ARG A 26 13.31 -5.02 -2.61
C ARG A 26 13.31 -4.84 -4.12
N ALA A 27 12.65 -5.73 -4.85
CA ALA A 27 12.58 -5.70 -6.31
C ALA A 27 11.78 -4.50 -6.85
N ALA A 28 10.85 -3.94 -6.09
CA ALA A 28 10.10 -2.73 -6.47
C ALA A 28 11.02 -1.54 -6.76
N GLY A 29 12.22 -1.50 -6.15
CA GLY A 29 13.27 -0.52 -6.47
C GLY A 29 12.97 0.91 -6.04
N LEU A 30 11.91 1.13 -5.26
CA LEU A 30 11.46 2.44 -4.78
C LEU A 30 11.96 2.75 -3.36
N PHE A 31 12.28 1.71 -2.60
CA PHE A 31 12.63 1.81 -1.18
C PHE A 31 14.15 1.75 -1.00
N ARG A 32 14.65 2.53 -0.06
CA ARG A 32 16.05 2.48 0.35
C ARG A 32 16.33 1.19 1.12
N GLU A 33 17.57 0.74 1.18
CA GLU A 33 17.93 -0.49 1.91
C GLU A 33 17.57 -0.44 3.39
N GLU A 34 17.68 0.72 4.02
CA GLU A 34 17.27 0.92 5.42
C GLU A 34 15.75 0.89 5.65
N GLU A 35 14.94 1.06 4.61
CA GLU A 35 13.49 0.97 4.69
C GLU A 35 12.98 -0.49 4.63
N ILE A 36 13.75 -1.40 4.05
CA ILE A 36 13.34 -2.81 3.90
C ILE A 36 13.12 -3.49 5.27
N PRO A 37 14.02 -3.36 6.26
CA PRO A 37 13.77 -3.90 7.61
C PRO A 37 12.50 -3.33 8.25
N VAL A 38 12.20 -2.04 8.03
CA VAL A 38 10.98 -1.39 8.56
C VAL A 38 9.74 -1.98 7.92
N ALA A 39 9.74 -2.21 6.60
CA ALA A 39 8.64 -2.86 5.90
C ALA A 39 8.39 -4.27 6.45
N LEU A 40 9.46 -5.03 6.73
CA LEU A 40 9.35 -6.38 7.28
C LEU A 40 8.87 -6.38 8.73
N GLU A 41 9.26 -5.41 9.54
CA GLU A 41 8.74 -5.25 10.91
C GLU A 41 7.23 -5.02 10.91
N VAL A 42 6.75 -4.13 10.05
CA VAL A 42 5.31 -3.86 9.86
C VAL A 42 4.58 -5.12 9.37
N PHE A 43 5.17 -5.85 8.42
CA PHE A 43 4.63 -7.13 7.95
C PHE A 43 4.57 -8.17 9.07
N ASP A 44 5.64 -8.34 9.84
CA ASP A 44 5.73 -9.30 10.93
C ASP A 44 4.65 -9.00 12.00
N GLY A 45 4.42 -7.73 12.32
CA GLY A 45 3.34 -7.29 13.19
C GLY A 45 1.96 -7.70 12.66
N ALA A 46 1.71 -7.48 11.38
CA ALA A 46 0.45 -7.87 10.74
C ALA A 46 0.26 -9.40 10.73
N ALA A 47 1.31 -10.15 10.39
CA ALA A 47 1.30 -11.61 10.37
C ALA A 47 1.09 -12.22 11.77
N ALA A 48 1.53 -11.53 12.81
CA ALA A 48 1.32 -11.90 14.21
C ALA A 48 -0.08 -11.52 14.75
N GLY A 49 -0.91 -10.87 13.95
CA GLY A 49 -2.27 -10.47 14.33
C GLY A 49 -2.35 -9.19 15.17
N SER A 50 -1.39 -8.28 15.01
CA SER A 50 -1.45 -6.95 15.63
C SER A 50 -2.73 -6.21 15.22
N ALA A 51 -3.30 -5.45 16.13
CA ALA A 51 -4.39 -4.53 15.82
C ALA A 51 -3.92 -3.27 15.08
N ASP A 52 -2.62 -2.96 15.14
CA ASP A 52 -2.02 -1.76 14.55
C ASP A 52 -1.65 -1.94 13.08
N TYR A 53 -1.51 -3.20 12.64
CA TYR A 53 -1.10 -3.53 11.27
C TYR A 53 -1.99 -4.60 10.68
N ILE A 54 -2.52 -4.32 9.49
CA ILE A 54 -3.33 -5.27 8.71
C ILE A 54 -2.69 -5.39 7.34
N ALA A 55 -2.45 -6.62 6.89
CA ALA A 55 -1.82 -6.86 5.60
C ALA A 55 -2.62 -7.83 4.74
N LEU A 56 -2.62 -7.56 3.42
CA LEU A 56 -3.18 -8.44 2.39
C LEU A 56 -2.16 -8.65 1.29
N GLY A 57 -2.21 -9.83 0.70
CA GLY A 57 -1.47 -10.16 -0.51
C GLY A 57 -2.40 -10.40 -1.70
N ALA A 58 -1.93 -10.09 -2.89
CA ALA A 58 -2.58 -10.47 -4.13
C ALA A 58 -1.75 -11.53 -4.83
N GLU A 59 -2.41 -12.61 -5.24
CA GLU A 59 -1.80 -13.70 -6.00
C GLU A 59 -2.10 -13.57 -7.48
N HIS A 60 -1.13 -13.91 -8.29
CA HIS A 60 -1.27 -14.07 -9.74
C HIS A 60 -0.71 -15.42 -10.13
N GLN A 61 -1.50 -16.26 -10.80
CA GLN A 61 -1.13 -17.62 -11.20
C GLN A 61 -0.57 -18.48 -10.04
N GLY A 62 -1.16 -18.35 -8.84
CA GLY A 62 -0.76 -19.13 -7.66
C GLY A 62 0.49 -18.60 -6.93
N HIS A 63 1.05 -17.47 -7.35
CA HIS A 63 2.21 -16.86 -6.71
C HIS A 63 1.88 -15.47 -6.14
N LEU A 64 2.43 -15.15 -4.99
CA LEU A 64 2.26 -13.82 -4.41
C LEU A 64 2.92 -12.77 -5.31
N ALA A 65 2.10 -11.83 -5.81
CA ALA A 65 2.44 -10.82 -6.80
C ALA A 65 2.62 -9.42 -6.21
N GLY A 66 2.04 -9.18 -5.04
CA GLY A 66 2.13 -7.89 -4.36
C GLY A 66 1.49 -7.96 -2.98
N TRP A 67 1.72 -6.92 -2.18
CA TRP A 67 1.16 -6.81 -0.85
C TRP A 67 0.87 -5.36 -0.47
N ILE A 68 -0.03 -5.20 0.49
CA ILE A 68 -0.42 -3.91 1.07
C ILE A 68 -0.54 -4.06 2.58
N CYS A 69 -0.13 -3.03 3.32
CA CYS A 69 -0.28 -2.97 4.77
C CYS A 69 -0.78 -1.59 5.19
N TRP A 70 -1.73 -1.58 6.12
CA TRP A 70 -2.31 -0.37 6.68
C TRP A 70 -2.65 -0.57 8.14
N GLY A 71 -3.01 0.51 8.83
CA GLY A 71 -3.46 0.44 10.20
C GLY A 71 -4.10 1.75 10.67
N PRO A 72 -4.74 1.74 11.84
CA PRO A 72 -5.34 2.93 12.42
C PRO A 72 -4.26 3.93 12.84
N THR A 73 -4.47 5.21 12.51
CA THR A 73 -3.61 6.30 12.98
C THR A 73 -3.91 6.56 14.46
N PRO A 74 -2.93 6.47 15.37
CA PRO A 74 -3.15 6.73 16.78
C PRO A 74 -3.76 8.11 17.06
N CYS A 75 -4.56 8.21 18.11
CA CYS A 75 -5.19 9.46 18.56
C CYS A 75 -6.12 10.12 17.54
N THR A 76 -6.68 9.35 16.59
CA THR A 76 -7.64 9.83 15.60
C THR A 76 -8.96 9.09 15.68
N LEU A 77 -10.02 9.71 15.15
CA LEU A 77 -11.33 9.07 14.98
C LEU A 77 -11.48 8.62 13.53
N GLY A 78 -11.03 7.37 13.24
CA GLY A 78 -11.23 6.75 11.94
C GLY A 78 -10.30 7.25 10.83
N THR A 79 -9.11 7.74 11.15
CA THR A 79 -8.03 7.93 10.19
C THR A 79 -7.18 6.66 10.13
N TYR A 80 -6.83 6.23 8.92
CA TYR A 80 -6.00 5.06 8.67
C TYR A 80 -4.82 5.44 7.77
N ASP A 81 -3.64 4.95 8.11
CA ASP A 81 -2.44 5.10 7.31
C ASP A 81 -2.25 3.87 6.42
N LEU A 82 -2.01 4.08 5.13
CA LEU A 82 -1.45 3.08 4.26
C LEU A 82 0.07 3.11 4.46
N TYR A 83 0.61 2.11 5.16
CA TYR A 83 2.04 2.06 5.51
C TYR A 83 2.92 1.56 4.38
N TRP A 84 2.48 0.50 3.69
CA TRP A 84 3.29 -0.12 2.66
C TRP A 84 2.44 -0.71 1.53
N MET A 85 2.89 -0.55 0.32
CA MET A 85 2.37 -1.27 -0.84
C MET A 85 3.50 -1.50 -1.83
N ALA A 86 3.68 -2.73 -2.25
CA ALA A 86 4.65 -3.11 -3.27
C ALA A 86 4.08 -4.18 -4.19
N VAL A 87 4.39 -4.08 -5.48
CA VAL A 87 4.00 -5.04 -6.52
C VAL A 87 5.26 -5.52 -7.21
N ASP A 88 5.33 -6.83 -7.49
CA ASP A 88 6.41 -7.41 -8.27
C ASP A 88 6.56 -6.64 -9.60
N PRO A 89 7.75 -6.12 -9.93
CA PRO A 89 7.97 -5.35 -11.15
C PRO A 89 7.56 -6.08 -12.43
N ALA A 90 7.68 -7.41 -12.45
CA ALA A 90 7.26 -8.24 -13.59
C ALA A 90 5.75 -8.22 -13.82
N LEU A 91 4.97 -7.82 -12.81
CA LEU A 91 3.52 -7.79 -12.81
C LEU A 91 2.95 -6.38 -12.61
N GLN A 92 3.77 -5.35 -12.68
CA GLN A 92 3.32 -3.96 -12.70
C GLN A 92 2.47 -3.71 -13.96
N ARG A 93 1.48 -2.81 -13.86
CA ARG A 93 0.50 -2.51 -14.91
C ARG A 93 -0.46 -3.65 -15.26
N THR A 94 -0.49 -4.72 -14.48
CA THR A 94 -1.47 -5.82 -14.61
C THR A 94 -2.71 -5.62 -13.72
N GLY A 95 -2.77 -4.51 -12.98
CA GLY A 95 -3.87 -4.19 -12.08
C GLY A 95 -3.72 -4.71 -10.63
N ILE A 96 -2.61 -5.36 -10.28
CA ILE A 96 -2.37 -5.90 -8.93
C ILE A 96 -2.43 -4.79 -7.87
N GLY A 97 -1.77 -3.65 -8.09
CA GLY A 97 -1.83 -2.52 -7.16
C GLY A 97 -3.25 -1.99 -6.96
N THR A 98 -4.04 -1.90 -8.02
CA THR A 98 -5.44 -1.49 -7.97
C THR A 98 -6.29 -2.48 -7.17
N ILE A 99 -6.09 -3.77 -7.38
CA ILE A 99 -6.81 -4.83 -6.64
C ILE A 99 -6.49 -4.75 -5.15
N LEU A 100 -5.23 -4.57 -4.77
CA LEU A 100 -4.80 -4.42 -3.39
C LEU A 100 -5.39 -3.17 -2.73
N LEU A 101 -5.31 -2.02 -3.40
CA LEU A 101 -5.84 -0.77 -2.88
C LEU A 101 -7.36 -0.85 -2.67
N HIS A 102 -8.10 -1.37 -3.65
CA HIS A 102 -9.54 -1.57 -3.52
C HIS A 102 -9.91 -2.59 -2.44
N ALA A 103 -9.11 -3.63 -2.23
CA ALA A 103 -9.33 -4.60 -1.16
C ALA A 103 -9.20 -3.95 0.23
N MET A 104 -8.19 -3.08 0.43
CA MET A 104 -8.06 -2.26 1.62
C MET A 104 -9.26 -1.32 1.79
N GLU A 105 -9.60 -0.57 0.76
CA GLU A 105 -10.72 0.38 0.79
C GLU A 105 -12.05 -0.30 1.15
N ARG A 106 -12.33 -1.48 0.57
CA ARG A 106 -13.54 -2.25 0.92
C ARG A 106 -13.56 -2.67 2.39
N ARG A 107 -12.43 -3.05 2.98
CA ARG A 107 -12.35 -3.38 4.40
C ARG A 107 -12.52 -2.18 5.31
N LEU A 108 -12.17 -0.99 4.82
CA LEU A 108 -12.27 0.25 5.56
C LEU A 108 -13.64 0.97 5.39
N MET A 109 -14.48 0.51 4.46
CA MET A 109 -15.83 1.05 4.28
C MET A 109 -16.65 0.90 5.57
N GLY A 110 -17.23 2.02 6.03
CA GLY A 110 -17.99 2.06 7.29
C GLY A 110 -17.13 2.07 8.57
N VAL A 111 -15.82 1.95 8.44
CA VAL A 111 -14.85 1.95 9.55
C VAL A 111 -13.99 3.22 9.51
N ALA A 112 -13.37 3.49 8.38
CA ALA A 112 -12.53 4.68 8.20
C ALA A 112 -13.32 5.88 7.69
N ARG A 113 -12.95 7.07 8.17
CA ARG A 113 -13.36 8.35 7.59
C ARG A 113 -12.35 8.85 6.56
N LEU A 114 -11.07 8.61 6.81
CA LEU A 114 -9.96 9.15 6.04
C LEU A 114 -8.86 8.09 5.88
N ILE A 115 -8.33 7.97 4.67
CA ILE A 115 -7.10 7.23 4.40
C ILE A 115 -6.01 8.25 4.09
N VAL A 116 -4.84 8.07 4.68
CA VAL A 116 -3.63 8.86 4.47
C VAL A 116 -2.57 8.00 3.81
N VAL A 117 -1.91 8.54 2.79
CA VAL A 117 -0.79 7.88 2.11
C VAL A 117 0.37 8.86 2.01
N GLU A 118 1.50 8.52 2.60
CA GLU A 118 2.73 9.28 2.50
C GLU A 118 3.57 8.77 1.33
N THR A 119 4.01 9.70 0.47
CA THR A 119 4.84 9.39 -0.69
C THR A 119 6.05 10.31 -0.74
N ALA A 120 7.09 9.90 -1.48
CA ALA A 120 8.23 10.77 -1.77
C ALA A 120 7.97 11.68 -2.98
N GLY A 121 8.57 12.87 -2.97
CA GLY A 121 8.47 13.84 -4.05
C GLY A 121 9.43 13.60 -5.21
N ARG A 122 10.45 12.78 -5.03
CA ARG A 122 11.48 12.50 -6.03
C ARG A 122 10.91 11.92 -7.34
N PRO A 123 11.63 12.06 -8.48
CA PRO A 123 11.10 11.71 -9.80
C PRO A 123 10.69 10.27 -9.99
N ASP A 124 11.38 9.31 -9.37
CA ASP A 124 11.07 7.87 -9.45
C ASP A 124 9.74 7.49 -8.75
N TYR A 125 9.21 8.36 -7.88
CA TYR A 125 7.86 8.23 -7.30
C TYR A 125 6.75 8.84 -8.15
N ARG A 126 7.04 9.41 -9.31
CA ARG A 126 6.03 10.04 -10.18
C ARG A 126 4.89 9.07 -10.53
N ALA A 127 5.21 7.85 -10.93
CA ALA A 127 4.21 6.85 -11.28
C ALA A 127 3.36 6.46 -10.07
N THR A 128 3.95 6.35 -8.89
CA THR A 128 3.25 6.07 -7.63
C THR A 128 2.28 7.20 -7.27
N ARG A 129 2.72 8.45 -7.37
CA ARG A 129 1.83 9.60 -7.12
C ARG A 129 0.67 9.64 -8.11
N ALA A 130 0.92 9.44 -9.40
CA ALA A 130 -0.12 9.37 -10.42
C ALA A 130 -1.11 8.23 -10.18
N PHE A 131 -0.62 7.08 -9.68
CA PHE A 131 -1.45 5.94 -9.30
C PHE A 131 -2.49 6.30 -8.25
N TYR A 132 -2.10 7.01 -7.19
CA TYR A 132 -3.03 7.44 -6.15
C TYR A 132 -4.00 8.52 -6.63
N GLN A 133 -3.51 9.51 -7.37
CA GLN A 133 -4.36 10.57 -7.95
C GLN A 133 -5.46 9.99 -8.85
N ALA A 134 -5.11 9.02 -9.70
CA ALA A 134 -6.08 8.36 -10.60
C ALA A 134 -7.16 7.57 -9.83
N ARG A 135 -6.93 7.26 -8.55
CA ARG A 135 -7.86 6.50 -7.69
C ARG A 135 -8.55 7.36 -6.64
N GLY A 136 -8.56 8.67 -6.86
CA GLY A 136 -9.33 9.62 -6.07
C GLY A 136 -8.64 10.12 -4.80
N TYR A 137 -7.33 9.90 -4.67
CA TYR A 137 -6.53 10.52 -3.62
C TYR A 137 -6.09 11.91 -4.05
N ALA A 138 -6.20 12.87 -3.15
CA ALA A 138 -5.81 14.26 -3.37
C ALA A 138 -4.63 14.64 -2.48
N VAL A 139 -3.75 15.52 -2.99
CA VAL A 139 -2.65 16.08 -2.19
C VAL A 139 -3.21 16.91 -1.05
N ALA A 140 -2.87 16.57 0.18
CA ALA A 140 -3.24 17.31 1.38
C ALA A 140 -2.09 18.21 1.88
N ALA A 141 -0.85 17.76 1.72
CA ALA A 141 0.33 18.48 2.16
C ALA A 141 1.58 18.08 1.36
N THR A 142 2.52 19.01 1.29
CA THR A 142 3.90 18.75 0.84
C THR A 142 4.84 19.33 1.89
N ILE A 143 5.77 18.53 2.40
CA ILE A 143 6.78 18.95 3.36
C ILE A 143 8.13 18.90 2.67
N PRO A 144 8.76 20.05 2.39
CA PRO A 144 10.05 20.11 1.72
C PRO A 144 11.15 19.39 2.50
N ASP A 145 12.06 18.75 1.78
CA ASP A 145 13.26 18.11 2.33
C ASP A 145 13.00 17.10 3.47
N PHE A 146 11.83 16.51 3.50
CA PHE A 146 11.40 15.65 4.62
C PHE A 146 12.24 14.38 4.75
N TYR A 147 12.47 13.65 3.65
CA TYR A 147 13.22 12.40 3.63
C TYR A 147 14.73 12.62 3.49
N ALA A 148 15.11 13.62 2.71
CA ALA A 148 16.48 14.03 2.47
C ALA A 148 16.47 15.40 1.76
N PRO A 149 17.61 16.10 1.66
CA PRO A 149 17.69 17.30 0.83
C PRO A 149 17.21 17.01 -0.60
N GLY A 150 16.19 17.75 -1.06
CA GLY A 150 15.58 17.59 -2.37
C GLY A 150 14.56 16.44 -2.47
N ASP A 151 14.26 15.75 -1.37
CA ASP A 151 13.25 14.67 -1.33
C ASP A 151 12.13 15.03 -0.36
N ASP A 152 11.08 15.62 -0.91
CA ASP A 152 9.93 16.09 -0.17
C ASP A 152 9.01 14.92 0.25
N GLN A 153 8.25 15.09 1.32
CA GLN A 153 7.09 14.25 1.58
C GLN A 153 5.87 14.83 0.88
N VAL A 154 5.16 14.01 0.10
CA VAL A 154 3.88 14.37 -0.51
C VAL A 154 2.81 13.48 0.11
N VAL A 155 1.89 14.09 0.86
CA VAL A 155 0.83 13.40 1.58
C VAL A 155 -0.46 13.44 0.76
N TYR A 156 -0.99 12.27 0.48
CA TYR A 156 -2.29 12.08 -0.17
C TYR A 156 -3.34 11.65 0.83
N VAL A 157 -4.58 12.08 0.60
CA VAL A 157 -5.73 11.67 1.42
C VAL A 157 -6.91 11.29 0.54
N LYS A 158 -7.72 10.35 1.05
CA LYS A 158 -9.02 9.99 0.48
C LYS A 158 -10.05 9.86 1.58
N SER A 159 -11.16 10.57 1.47
CA SER A 159 -12.30 10.42 2.37
C SER A 159 -13.15 9.22 1.95
N LEU A 160 -13.44 8.33 2.90
CA LEU A 160 -14.34 7.18 2.70
C LEU A 160 -15.72 7.39 3.31
N SER A 161 -15.94 8.47 4.09
CA SER A 161 -17.25 8.72 4.68
C SER A 161 -18.26 9.00 3.57
N THR A 162 -19.25 8.12 3.45
CA THR A 162 -20.54 8.51 2.87
C THR A 162 -21.08 9.63 3.73
N ARG A 163 -21.22 10.82 3.18
CA ARG A 163 -22.02 11.86 3.82
C ARG A 163 -23.41 11.29 4.03
N SER A 164 -23.73 10.90 5.25
CA SER A 164 -25.13 10.79 5.66
C SER A 164 -25.74 12.18 5.49
N ARG A 165 -26.65 12.32 4.54
CA ARG A 165 -27.55 13.47 4.48
C ARG A 165 -28.56 13.36 5.60
#